data_059e51a70cb195239043ddad971b1c17
#
_entry.id   059e51a70cb195239043ddad971b1c17
#
_cell.length_a   1.000
_cell.length_b   1.000
_cell.length_c   1.000
_cell.angle_alpha   90.00
_cell.angle_beta   90.00
_cell.angle_gamma   90.00
#
_symmetry.space_group_name_H-M   'P 1'
#
loop_
_entity.id
_entity.type
_entity.pdbx_description
1 polymer ?
#
loop_
_entity_poly.entity_id
_entity_poly.type
_entity_poly.pdbx_seq_one_letter_code
_entity_poly.pdbx_strand_id
1 'polypeptide(L)'
;FFNQGSYSTYTGILPIDEGDYDLDRGLKIDVDRQSHSPKEVKKFIFDVLASEFGENSVKVKNPCVTVSFPEDNVHIDIAVYCTENDNYFLARGKLNSTDENIKWEEADPVELTKEINNAMENSEDRNQFRRVIRYLKRWKDLKFKNQDNRPTGIGISVFAINNFSVSKKVDYLSGKTTYDDISALRNLINTMINSFSDRYDVERKLFYPRLEIILP
;
A
#
# COMPACT_ATOMS: atom_id res chain seq x y z
N PHE A 1 -8.39 12.68 -10.49
CA PHE A 1 -7.19 12.00 -9.98
C PHE A 1 -6.88 12.43 -8.56
N PHE A 2 -6.38 11.51 -7.74
CA PHE A 2 -5.88 11.79 -6.41
C PHE A 2 -4.62 10.94 -6.11
N ASN A 3 -3.81 11.40 -5.16
CA ASN A 3 -2.64 10.64 -4.72
C ASN A 3 -3.07 9.54 -3.75
N GLN A 4 -2.47 8.37 -3.87
CA GLN A 4 -2.63 7.27 -2.92
C GLN A 4 -1.30 6.57 -2.68
N GLY A 5 -1.33 5.46 -1.93
CA GLY A 5 -0.15 4.65 -1.66
C GLY A 5 0.90 5.35 -0.79
N SER A 6 2.14 4.93 -0.97
CA SER A 6 3.24 5.36 -0.10
C SER A 6 3.61 6.85 -0.23
N TYR A 7 3.36 7.43 -1.38
CA TYR A 7 3.60 8.86 -1.63
C TYR A 7 2.64 9.73 -0.80
N SER A 8 1.34 9.42 -0.82
CA SER A 8 0.32 10.18 -0.09
C SER A 8 0.44 10.08 1.43
N THR A 9 1.08 9.02 1.93
CA THR A 9 1.29 8.77 3.37
C THR A 9 2.66 9.18 3.87
N TYR A 10 3.53 9.69 3.00
CA TYR A 10 4.92 10.06 3.30
C TYR A 10 5.76 8.88 3.84
N THR A 11 5.43 7.66 3.42
CA THR A 11 6.13 6.42 3.78
C THR A 11 6.84 5.77 2.60
N GLY A 12 7.00 6.50 1.50
CA GLY A 12 7.78 6.07 0.34
C GLY A 12 9.24 5.87 0.70
N ILE A 13 9.88 4.92 0.03
CA ILE A 13 11.31 4.65 0.11
C ILE A 13 11.88 4.60 -1.30
N LEU A 14 13.13 4.97 -1.46
CA LEU A 14 13.81 4.84 -2.74
C LEU A 14 13.95 3.35 -3.10
N PRO A 15 13.90 2.97 -4.37
CA PRO A 15 14.18 1.61 -4.80
C PRO A 15 15.56 1.14 -4.36
N ILE A 16 15.75 -0.18 -4.32
CA ILE A 16 17.06 -0.80 -4.11
C ILE A 16 17.66 -1.08 -5.48
N ASP A 17 18.94 -0.82 -5.63
CA ASP A 17 19.66 -0.94 -6.88
C ASP A 17 19.00 -0.06 -7.99
N GLU A 18 18.86 -0.60 -9.20
CA GLU A 18 18.20 0.04 -10.36
C GLU A 18 16.70 -0.28 -10.44
N GLY A 19 16.05 -0.50 -9.30
CA GLY A 19 14.61 -0.79 -9.27
C GLY A 19 13.76 0.44 -9.61
N ASP A 20 12.56 0.19 -10.11
CA ASP A 20 11.63 1.24 -10.50
C ASP A 20 11.01 1.93 -9.28
N TYR A 21 10.77 3.22 -9.40
CA TYR A 21 10.02 4.00 -8.42
C TYR A 21 8.52 3.90 -8.70
N ASP A 22 7.76 3.46 -7.70
CA ASP A 22 6.31 3.28 -7.78
C ASP A 22 5.56 4.56 -7.39
N LEU A 23 4.69 5.06 -8.28
CA LEU A 23 3.73 6.11 -8.00
C LEU A 23 2.31 5.57 -8.08
N ASP A 24 1.62 5.53 -6.97
CA ASP A 24 0.23 5.11 -6.92
C ASP A 24 -0.70 6.30 -7.12
N ARG A 25 -1.64 6.21 -8.07
CA ARG A 25 -2.66 7.22 -8.35
C ARG A 25 -4.04 6.58 -8.35
N GLY A 26 -5.01 7.27 -7.75
CA GLY A 26 -6.41 6.93 -7.89
C GLY A 26 -7.06 7.73 -9.02
N LEU A 27 -7.77 7.07 -9.90
CA LEU A 27 -8.62 7.66 -10.91
C LEU A 27 -10.08 7.38 -10.55
N LYS A 28 -10.82 8.43 -10.19
CA LYS A 28 -12.27 8.36 -10.03
C LYS A 28 -12.93 8.62 -11.37
N ILE A 29 -13.82 7.73 -11.77
CA ILE A 29 -14.62 7.84 -12.99
C ILE A 29 -16.10 7.87 -12.61
N ASP A 30 -16.87 8.57 -13.41
CA ASP A 30 -18.32 8.65 -13.27
C ASP A 30 -18.97 7.64 -14.22
N VAL A 31 -19.10 6.41 -13.75
CA VAL A 31 -19.76 5.32 -14.47
C VAL A 31 -20.64 4.54 -13.51
N ASP A 32 -21.79 4.08 -14.03
CA ASP A 32 -22.63 3.13 -13.32
C ASP A 32 -22.00 1.72 -13.37
N ARG A 33 -21.66 1.18 -12.20
CA ARG A 33 -21.05 -0.14 -12.07
C ARG A 33 -21.95 -1.31 -12.45
N GLN A 34 -23.25 -1.09 -12.53
CA GLN A 34 -24.20 -2.12 -12.97
C GLN A 34 -24.23 -2.23 -14.49
N SER A 35 -23.95 -1.14 -15.19
CA SER A 35 -23.96 -1.06 -16.65
C SER A 35 -22.58 -1.26 -17.28
N HIS A 36 -21.48 -1.11 -16.49
CA HIS A 36 -20.10 -1.20 -16.97
C HIS A 36 -19.28 -2.15 -16.12
N SER A 37 -18.74 -3.18 -16.73
CA SER A 37 -17.83 -4.11 -16.03
C SER A 37 -16.47 -3.49 -15.75
N PRO A 38 -15.77 -3.92 -14.68
CA PRO A 38 -14.39 -3.48 -14.41
C PRO A 38 -13.44 -3.72 -15.58
N LYS A 39 -13.65 -4.79 -16.34
CA LYS A 39 -12.84 -5.14 -17.50
C LYS A 39 -13.00 -4.13 -18.64
N GLU A 40 -14.24 -3.75 -18.98
CA GLU A 40 -14.52 -2.74 -20.00
C GLU A 40 -13.90 -1.40 -19.64
N VAL A 41 -14.12 -0.96 -18.40
CA VAL A 41 -13.55 0.29 -17.91
C VAL A 41 -12.02 0.28 -17.96
N LYS A 42 -11.38 -0.78 -17.47
CA LYS A 42 -9.90 -0.88 -17.50
C LYS A 42 -9.37 -1.00 -18.92
N LYS A 43 -10.11 -1.65 -19.82
CA LYS A 43 -9.77 -1.70 -21.24
C LYS A 43 -9.80 -0.31 -21.86
N PHE A 44 -10.84 0.47 -21.60
CA PHE A 44 -10.94 1.85 -22.05
C PHE A 44 -9.77 2.71 -21.56
N ILE A 45 -9.44 2.64 -20.26
CA ILE A 45 -8.30 3.37 -19.68
C ILE A 45 -6.98 2.89 -20.32
N PHE A 46 -6.83 1.59 -20.55
CA PHE A 46 -5.67 1.04 -21.24
C PHE A 46 -5.54 1.62 -22.66
N ASP A 47 -6.62 1.66 -23.43
CA ASP A 47 -6.60 2.15 -24.81
C ASP A 47 -6.22 3.64 -24.89
N VAL A 48 -6.77 4.45 -23.97
CA VAL A 48 -6.40 5.88 -23.87
C VAL A 48 -4.92 6.06 -23.54
N LEU A 49 -4.42 5.33 -22.54
CA LEU A 49 -3.02 5.43 -22.13
C LEU A 49 -2.07 4.84 -23.20
N ALA A 50 -2.46 3.76 -23.84
CA ALA A 50 -1.66 3.15 -24.90
C ALA A 50 -1.56 4.03 -26.16
N SER A 51 -2.60 4.81 -26.45
CA SER A 51 -2.55 5.77 -27.56
C SER A 51 -1.58 6.93 -27.31
N GLU A 52 -1.35 7.30 -26.05
CA GLU A 52 -0.46 8.40 -25.65
C GLU A 52 0.98 7.93 -25.41
N PHE A 53 1.15 6.82 -24.66
CA PHE A 53 2.45 6.35 -24.18
C PHE A 53 2.99 5.13 -24.96
N GLY A 54 2.23 4.57 -25.90
CA GLY A 54 2.54 3.35 -26.61
C GLY A 54 2.08 2.08 -25.86
N GLU A 55 1.61 1.09 -26.62
CA GLU A 55 1.03 -0.15 -26.09
C GLU A 55 2.02 -0.93 -25.20
N ASN A 56 3.31 -0.92 -25.54
CA ASN A 56 4.34 -1.62 -24.79
C ASN A 56 4.62 -1.00 -23.40
N SER A 57 4.29 0.27 -23.23
CA SER A 57 4.47 0.99 -21.96
C SER A 57 3.31 0.80 -20.99
N VAL A 58 2.17 0.26 -21.45
CA VAL A 58 0.96 0.15 -20.66
C VAL A 58 0.60 -1.30 -20.37
N LYS A 59 0.23 -1.60 -19.10
CA LYS A 59 -0.13 -2.95 -18.68
C LYS A 59 -1.32 -2.96 -17.74
N VAL A 60 -2.30 -3.83 -17.97
CA VAL A 60 -3.41 -4.03 -17.05
C VAL A 60 -3.02 -5.08 -16.01
N LYS A 61 -2.83 -4.66 -14.76
CA LYS A 61 -2.64 -5.52 -13.58
C LYS A 61 -4.00 -5.77 -12.91
N ASN A 62 -4.04 -6.67 -11.91
CA ASN A 62 -5.29 -6.94 -11.20
C ASN A 62 -5.87 -5.68 -10.50
N PRO A 63 -5.12 -4.90 -9.71
CA PRO A 63 -5.67 -3.73 -9.00
C PRO A 63 -5.62 -2.42 -9.82
N CYS A 64 -4.86 -2.33 -10.92
CA CYS A 64 -4.56 -1.06 -11.58
C CYS A 64 -4.29 -1.21 -13.08
N VAL A 65 -4.15 -0.08 -13.76
CA VAL A 65 -3.48 0.04 -15.06
C VAL A 65 -2.15 0.74 -14.82
N THR A 66 -1.06 0.14 -15.27
CA THR A 66 0.31 0.65 -15.06
C THR A 66 0.83 1.28 -16.33
N VAL A 67 1.44 2.45 -16.20
CA VAL A 67 2.27 3.07 -17.25
C VAL A 67 3.72 3.03 -16.79
N SER A 68 4.62 2.51 -17.61
CA SER A 68 6.04 2.37 -17.32
C SER A 68 6.86 3.38 -18.12
N PHE A 69 7.83 4.01 -17.46
CA PHE A 69 8.81 4.95 -18.02
C PHE A 69 10.22 4.39 -17.76
N PRO A 70 10.70 3.46 -18.62
CA PRO A 70 11.95 2.75 -18.37
C PRO A 70 13.19 3.66 -18.33
N GLU A 71 13.19 4.73 -19.08
CA GLU A 71 14.31 5.70 -19.11
C GLU A 71 14.49 6.42 -17.77
N ASP A 72 13.39 6.61 -17.02
CA ASP A 72 13.37 7.28 -15.72
C ASP A 72 13.36 6.29 -14.54
N ASN A 73 13.28 4.99 -14.79
CA ASN A 73 13.06 3.96 -13.78
C ASN A 73 11.82 4.27 -12.91
N VAL A 74 10.71 4.66 -13.53
CA VAL A 74 9.46 5.00 -12.87
C VAL A 74 8.31 4.24 -13.50
N HIS A 75 7.37 3.80 -12.69
CA HIS A 75 6.06 3.43 -13.18
C HIS A 75 4.93 4.03 -12.32
N ILE A 76 3.81 4.28 -13.00
CA ILE A 76 2.62 4.85 -12.38
C ILE A 76 1.53 3.81 -12.39
N ASP A 77 1.10 3.39 -11.21
CA ASP A 77 -0.02 2.48 -11.01
C ASP A 77 -1.31 3.28 -10.81
N ILE A 78 -2.21 3.19 -11.78
CA ILE A 78 -3.49 3.90 -11.79
C ILE A 78 -4.60 2.94 -11.37
N ALA A 79 -5.01 3.01 -10.11
CA ALA A 79 -6.17 2.30 -9.60
C ALA A 79 -7.45 3.03 -10.05
N VAL A 80 -8.38 2.31 -10.67
CA VAL A 80 -9.59 2.88 -11.24
C VAL A 80 -10.77 2.62 -10.33
N TYR A 81 -11.45 3.68 -9.92
CA TYR A 81 -12.60 3.64 -9.02
C TYR A 81 -13.84 4.25 -9.68
N CYS A 82 -14.99 3.62 -9.46
CA CYS A 82 -16.27 4.33 -9.55
C CYS A 82 -16.79 4.65 -8.15
N THR A 83 -17.77 5.53 -8.06
CA THR A 83 -18.41 5.86 -6.78
C THR A 83 -19.91 5.68 -6.88
N GLU A 84 -20.50 5.13 -5.81
CA GLU A 84 -21.94 4.98 -5.66
C GLU A 84 -22.29 5.25 -4.19
N ASN A 85 -23.22 6.18 -3.93
CA ASN A 85 -23.61 6.59 -2.57
C ASN A 85 -22.40 6.95 -1.68
N ASP A 86 -21.45 7.71 -2.23
CA ASP A 86 -20.19 8.12 -1.59
C ASP A 86 -19.18 6.99 -1.30
N ASN A 87 -19.51 5.74 -1.59
CA ASN A 87 -18.58 4.62 -1.48
C ASN A 87 -17.74 4.46 -2.74
N TYR A 88 -16.49 4.08 -2.58
CA TYR A 88 -15.57 3.77 -3.67
C TYR A 88 -15.60 2.29 -4.01
N PHE A 89 -15.57 1.98 -5.29
CA PHE A 89 -15.47 0.61 -5.81
C PHE A 89 -14.30 0.51 -6.78
N LEU A 90 -13.32 -0.30 -6.42
CA LEU A 90 -12.11 -0.54 -7.22
C LEU A 90 -12.39 -1.55 -8.34
N ALA A 91 -12.00 -1.22 -9.55
CA ALA A 91 -12.03 -2.13 -10.69
C ALA A 91 -10.94 -3.22 -10.57
N ARG A 92 -11.34 -4.45 -10.19
CA ARG A 92 -10.46 -5.63 -10.10
C ARG A 92 -10.52 -6.47 -11.36
N GLY A 93 -9.42 -7.16 -11.65
CA GLY A 93 -9.27 -8.10 -12.76
C GLY A 93 -8.28 -7.61 -13.82
N LYS A 94 -7.73 -8.57 -14.57
CA LYS A 94 -6.92 -8.32 -15.78
C LYS A 94 -7.80 -8.51 -17.01
N LEU A 95 -7.37 -8.06 -18.20
CA LEU A 95 -8.14 -8.23 -19.44
C LEU A 95 -8.37 -9.70 -19.79
N ASN A 96 -7.46 -10.60 -19.40
CA ASN A 96 -7.54 -12.04 -19.60
C ASN A 96 -8.00 -12.82 -18.35
N SER A 97 -8.50 -12.15 -17.32
CA SER A 97 -9.06 -12.83 -16.15
C SER A 97 -10.36 -13.53 -16.50
N THR A 98 -10.66 -14.63 -15.79
CA THR A 98 -12.00 -15.24 -15.77
C THR A 98 -12.98 -14.31 -15.08
N ASP A 99 -14.26 -14.45 -15.38
CA ASP A 99 -15.32 -13.57 -14.85
C ASP A 99 -15.38 -13.55 -13.31
N GLU A 100 -15.05 -14.65 -12.66
CA GLU A 100 -14.98 -14.77 -11.20
C GLU A 100 -13.96 -13.79 -10.55
N ASN A 101 -12.93 -13.43 -11.29
CA ASN A 101 -11.86 -12.53 -10.85
C ASN A 101 -12.08 -11.08 -11.30
N ILE A 102 -13.17 -10.80 -12.01
CA ILE A 102 -13.53 -9.48 -12.49
C ILE A 102 -14.68 -8.96 -11.62
N LYS A 103 -14.40 -7.99 -10.79
CA LYS A 103 -15.39 -7.43 -9.87
C LYS A 103 -15.11 -5.98 -9.52
N TRP A 104 -16.16 -5.25 -9.21
CA TRP A 104 -16.08 -4.03 -8.43
C TRP A 104 -15.93 -4.42 -6.96
N GLU A 105 -14.80 -4.06 -6.35
CA GLU A 105 -14.49 -4.35 -4.95
C GLU A 105 -14.61 -3.07 -4.14
N GLU A 106 -15.44 -3.10 -3.10
CA GLU A 106 -15.56 -1.96 -2.19
C GLU A 106 -14.20 -1.66 -1.55
N ALA A 107 -13.82 -0.38 -1.53
CA ALA A 107 -12.54 0.07 -1.03
C ALA A 107 -12.65 1.55 -0.60
N ASP A 108 -11.91 1.92 0.42
CA ASP A 108 -11.78 3.33 0.79
C ASP A 108 -10.30 3.77 0.81
N PRO A 109 -9.75 4.16 -0.36
CA PRO A 109 -8.38 4.63 -0.45
C PRO A 109 -8.15 5.98 0.23
N VAL A 110 -9.20 6.77 0.38
CA VAL A 110 -9.13 8.10 1.01
C VAL A 110 -9.05 7.95 2.52
N GLU A 111 -9.94 7.14 3.12
CA GLU A 111 -9.96 6.91 4.56
C GLU A 111 -8.68 6.22 5.03
N LEU A 112 -8.22 5.18 4.33
CA LEU A 112 -6.95 4.54 4.65
C LEU A 112 -5.77 5.53 4.66
N THR A 113 -5.75 6.46 3.69
CA THR A 113 -4.72 7.51 3.64
C THR A 113 -4.83 8.46 4.83
N LYS A 114 -6.04 8.83 5.22
CA LYS A 114 -6.28 9.66 6.42
C LYS A 114 -5.86 8.96 7.69
N GLU A 115 -6.23 7.68 7.87
CA GLU A 115 -5.85 6.87 9.03
C GLU A 115 -4.32 6.83 9.22
N ILE A 116 -3.57 6.55 8.15
CA ILE A 116 -2.11 6.55 8.21
C ILE A 116 -1.55 7.94 8.52
N ASN A 117 -2.13 8.99 7.94
CA ASN A 117 -1.64 10.36 8.13
C ASN A 117 -2.01 10.93 9.51
N ASN A 118 -3.07 10.45 10.12
CA ASN A 118 -3.57 10.89 11.43
C ASN A 118 -3.23 9.92 12.57
N ALA A 119 -2.47 8.85 12.31
CA ALA A 119 -2.10 7.84 13.30
C ALA A 119 -1.48 8.40 14.58
N MET A 120 -0.87 9.59 14.50
CA MET A 120 -0.32 10.32 15.63
C MET A 120 -0.81 11.77 15.62
N GLU A 121 -1.30 12.28 16.74
CA GLU A 121 -1.78 13.66 16.86
C GLU A 121 -0.62 14.67 16.69
N ASN A 122 0.49 14.42 17.38
CA ASN A 122 1.65 15.28 17.32
C ASN A 122 2.45 15.07 16.04
N SER A 123 2.87 16.14 15.38
CA SER A 123 3.61 16.11 14.11
C SER A 123 4.96 15.39 14.20
N GLU A 124 5.70 15.60 15.30
CA GLU A 124 7.02 14.99 15.48
C GLU A 124 6.89 13.49 15.83
N ASP A 125 5.88 13.11 16.61
CA ASP A 125 5.54 11.71 16.89
C ASP A 125 5.16 11.00 15.57
N ARG A 126 4.38 11.68 14.71
CA ARG A 126 4.03 11.22 13.36
C ARG A 126 5.27 11.06 12.45
N ASN A 127 6.23 11.97 12.56
CA ASN A 127 7.49 11.85 11.84
C ASN A 127 8.29 10.61 12.28
N GLN A 128 8.31 10.27 13.58
CA GLN A 128 8.91 9.04 14.08
C GLN A 128 8.18 7.80 13.53
N PHE A 129 6.85 7.77 13.61
CA PHE A 129 6.02 6.72 13.04
C PHE A 129 6.37 6.45 11.57
N ARG A 130 6.41 7.50 10.74
CA ARG A 130 6.76 7.40 9.32
C ARG A 130 8.19 6.89 9.08
N ARG A 131 9.16 7.32 9.89
CA ARG A 131 10.55 6.83 9.80
C ARG A 131 10.62 5.33 10.09
N VAL A 132 9.96 4.87 11.15
CA VAL A 132 9.94 3.45 11.54
C VAL A 132 9.29 2.58 10.45
N ILE A 133 8.19 3.03 9.85
CA ILE A 133 7.59 2.34 8.69
C ILE A 133 8.58 2.23 7.53
N ARG A 134 9.30 3.32 7.20
CA ARG A 134 10.31 3.30 6.13
C ARG A 134 11.46 2.34 6.43
N TYR A 135 11.90 2.22 7.69
CA TYR A 135 12.91 1.25 8.09
C TYR A 135 12.43 -0.20 7.87
N LEU A 136 11.19 -0.51 8.26
CA LEU A 136 10.61 -1.84 8.04
C LEU A 136 10.41 -2.15 6.56
N LYS A 137 9.97 -1.18 5.76
CA LYS A 137 9.86 -1.35 4.31
C LYS A 137 11.23 -1.60 3.67
N ARG A 138 12.27 -0.85 4.07
CA ARG A 138 13.64 -1.06 3.60
C ARG A 138 14.17 -2.44 3.99
N TRP A 139 13.96 -2.86 5.23
CA TRP A 139 14.31 -4.20 5.68
C TRP A 139 13.59 -5.27 4.86
N LYS A 140 12.30 -5.12 4.65
CA LYS A 140 11.50 -6.02 3.81
C LYS A 140 12.10 -6.15 2.40
N ASP A 141 12.42 -5.04 1.74
CA ASP A 141 12.94 -5.06 0.38
C ASP A 141 14.32 -5.74 0.30
N LEU A 142 15.17 -5.54 1.32
CA LEU A 142 16.48 -6.20 1.41
C LEU A 142 16.39 -7.71 1.68
N LYS A 143 15.48 -8.11 2.57
CA LYS A 143 15.42 -9.51 3.05
C LYS A 143 14.56 -10.41 2.19
N PHE A 144 13.52 -9.86 1.55
CA PHE A 144 12.56 -10.61 0.75
C PHE A 144 12.67 -10.28 -0.76
N LYS A 145 13.84 -9.82 -1.21
CA LYS A 145 14.13 -9.62 -2.62
C LYS A 145 13.92 -10.96 -3.34
N ASN A 146 13.07 -11.05 -4.31
CA ASN A 146 12.74 -12.26 -5.07
C ASN A 146 11.93 -13.35 -4.31
N GLN A 147 11.20 -12.98 -3.25
CA GLN A 147 10.29 -13.92 -2.57
C GLN A 147 8.83 -13.53 -2.84
N ASP A 148 8.02 -14.50 -3.26
CA ASP A 148 6.60 -14.29 -3.56
C ASP A 148 5.78 -13.96 -2.30
N ASN A 149 6.20 -14.43 -1.13
CA ASN A 149 5.50 -14.27 0.15
C ASN A 149 5.98 -13.06 0.96
N ARG A 150 6.59 -12.06 0.32
CA ARG A 150 7.06 -10.87 1.01
C ARG A 150 5.90 -10.08 1.64
N PRO A 151 6.07 -9.51 2.84
CA PRO A 151 5.09 -8.61 3.42
C PRO A 151 4.78 -7.43 2.50
N THR A 152 3.53 -7.01 2.43
CA THR A 152 3.16 -5.83 1.64
C THR A 152 3.51 -4.55 2.40
N GLY A 153 3.83 -3.48 1.67
CA GLY A 153 4.10 -2.17 2.29
C GLY A 153 2.88 -1.61 3.03
N ILE A 154 1.68 -1.86 2.49
CA ILE A 154 0.43 -1.47 3.14
C ILE A 154 0.19 -2.27 4.42
N GLY A 155 0.44 -3.58 4.43
CA GLY A 155 0.31 -4.41 5.63
C GLY A 155 1.21 -3.94 6.75
N ILE A 156 2.46 -3.56 6.47
CA ILE A 156 3.37 -2.96 7.45
C ILE A 156 2.79 -1.66 8.02
N SER A 157 2.24 -0.79 7.15
CA SER A 157 1.69 0.50 7.58
C SER A 157 0.45 0.32 8.46
N VAL A 158 -0.48 -0.57 8.08
CA VAL A 158 -1.69 -0.86 8.85
C VAL A 158 -1.36 -1.52 10.19
N PHE A 159 -0.42 -2.46 10.21
CA PHE A 159 0.04 -3.04 11.47
C PHE A 159 0.61 -1.96 12.41
N ALA A 160 1.38 -1.03 11.85
CA ALA A 160 1.97 0.06 12.62
C ALA A 160 0.92 1.03 13.17
N ILE A 161 -0.16 1.37 12.45
CA ILE A 161 -1.24 2.24 12.97
C ILE A 161 -1.75 1.70 14.32
N ASN A 162 -2.02 0.40 14.39
CA ASN A 162 -2.64 -0.21 15.55
C ASN A 162 -1.67 -0.53 16.70
N ASN A 163 -0.35 -0.56 16.42
CA ASN A 163 0.62 -1.14 17.36
C ASN A 163 1.85 -0.26 17.63
N PHE A 164 1.95 0.90 17.00
CA PHE A 164 3.11 1.75 17.16
C PHE A 164 3.05 2.51 18.49
N SER A 165 4.19 2.53 19.19
CA SER A 165 4.39 3.34 20.40
C SER A 165 5.56 4.27 20.19
N VAL A 166 5.34 5.56 20.45
CA VAL A 166 6.38 6.59 20.39
C VAL A 166 7.46 6.33 21.44
N SER A 167 8.72 6.44 21.03
CA SER A 167 9.86 6.38 21.93
C SER A 167 10.62 7.70 21.89
N LYS A 168 10.54 8.46 22.99
CA LYS A 168 11.18 9.78 23.13
C LYS A 168 11.63 10.03 24.57
N LYS A 169 12.65 10.86 24.70
CA LYS A 169 13.15 11.37 26.00
C LYS A 169 12.97 12.88 26.03
N VAL A 170 12.45 13.39 27.12
CA VAL A 170 12.33 14.82 27.37
C VAL A 170 13.37 15.22 28.41
N ASP A 171 14.24 16.13 28.04
CA ASP A 171 15.11 16.79 29.00
C ASP A 171 14.31 17.93 29.70
N TYR A 172 13.93 17.70 30.91
CA TYR A 172 13.10 18.63 31.65
C TYR A 172 13.79 19.98 32.01
N LEU A 173 15.11 20.02 31.92
CA LEU A 173 15.85 21.28 32.19
C LEU A 173 15.87 22.17 30.94
N SER A 174 16.11 21.59 29.77
CA SER A 174 16.17 22.32 28.51
C SER A 174 14.85 22.33 27.73
N GLY A 175 13.88 21.50 28.11
CA GLY A 175 12.64 21.25 27.34
C GLY A 175 12.86 20.49 26.06
N LYS A 176 14.09 20.05 25.78
CA LYS A 176 14.44 19.37 24.51
C LYS A 176 13.91 17.94 24.47
N THR A 177 13.19 17.62 23.41
CA THR A 177 12.75 16.25 23.12
C THR A 177 13.70 15.58 22.14
N THR A 178 14.10 14.36 22.46
CA THR A 178 14.95 13.51 21.59
C THR A 178 14.19 12.22 21.29
N TYR A 179 14.02 11.90 20.01
CA TYR A 179 13.34 10.70 19.54
C TYR A 179 14.32 9.53 19.41
N ASP A 180 13.92 8.35 19.92
CA ASP A 180 14.69 7.12 19.86
C ASP A 180 14.02 6.16 18.88
N ASP A 181 14.38 6.29 17.61
CA ASP A 181 13.81 5.47 16.53
C ASP A 181 14.17 3.97 16.67
N ILE A 182 15.33 3.66 17.24
CA ILE A 182 15.76 2.27 17.45
C ILE A 182 14.87 1.57 18.47
N SER A 183 14.58 2.23 19.59
CA SER A 183 13.67 1.69 20.59
C SER A 183 12.24 1.59 20.07
N ALA A 184 11.75 2.58 19.32
CA ALA A 184 10.42 2.53 18.69
C ALA A 184 10.31 1.38 17.69
N LEU A 185 11.33 1.20 16.83
CA LEU A 185 11.39 0.09 15.87
C LEU A 185 11.42 -1.27 16.58
N ARG A 186 12.26 -1.42 17.62
CA ARG A 186 12.35 -2.64 18.41
C ARG A 186 11.02 -3.01 19.05
N ASN A 187 10.34 -2.05 19.64
CA ASN A 187 9.03 -2.26 20.27
C ASN A 187 8.00 -2.75 19.24
N LEU A 188 7.92 -2.10 18.09
CA LEU A 188 7.00 -2.50 17.02
C LEU A 188 7.31 -3.90 16.50
N ILE A 189 8.59 -4.25 16.30
CA ILE A 189 9.00 -5.60 15.88
C ILE A 189 8.63 -6.64 16.93
N ASN A 190 8.86 -6.38 18.22
CA ASN A 190 8.50 -7.30 19.30
C ASN A 190 6.98 -7.52 19.34
N THR A 191 6.18 -6.46 19.20
CA THR A 191 4.72 -6.59 19.09
C THR A 191 4.33 -7.42 17.88
N MET A 192 4.96 -7.20 16.73
CA MET A 192 4.71 -7.98 15.51
C MET A 192 5.02 -9.47 15.73
N ILE A 193 6.16 -9.81 16.33
CA ILE A 193 6.55 -11.20 16.63
C ILE A 193 5.52 -11.85 17.56
N ASN A 194 5.10 -11.16 18.61
CA ASN A 194 4.13 -11.66 19.58
C ASN A 194 2.70 -11.77 19.03
N SER A 195 2.41 -11.11 17.90
CA SER A 195 1.10 -11.16 17.24
C SER A 195 0.95 -12.32 16.26
N PHE A 196 2.01 -13.08 15.99
CA PHE A 196 1.89 -14.30 15.20
C PHE A 196 1.14 -15.37 15.97
N SER A 197 0.20 -16.05 15.29
CA SER A 197 -0.51 -17.20 15.80
C SER A 197 -0.43 -18.36 14.81
N ASP A 198 -0.41 -19.57 15.31
CA ASP A 198 -0.44 -20.76 14.48
C ASP A 198 -1.82 -20.93 13.84
N ARG A 199 -1.85 -21.13 12.53
CA ARG A 199 -3.05 -21.46 11.76
C ARG A 199 -2.86 -22.79 11.05
N TYR A 200 -3.90 -23.62 11.07
CA TYR A 200 -3.89 -24.88 10.35
C TYR A 200 -4.28 -24.68 8.90
N ASP A 201 -3.39 -25.11 7.99
CA ASP A 201 -3.64 -25.15 6.56
C ASP A 201 -4.23 -26.52 6.19
N VAL A 202 -5.48 -26.53 5.75
CA VAL A 202 -6.20 -27.75 5.42
C VAL A 202 -5.63 -28.43 4.17
N GLU A 203 -5.17 -27.66 3.20
CA GLU A 203 -4.62 -28.18 1.95
C GLU A 203 -3.24 -28.81 2.17
N ARG A 204 -2.39 -28.13 2.92
CA ARG A 204 -1.02 -28.55 3.24
C ARG A 204 -0.93 -29.49 4.44
N LYS A 205 -2.03 -29.63 5.20
CA LYS A 205 -2.15 -30.45 6.43
C LYS A 205 -1.05 -30.15 7.46
N LEU A 206 -0.74 -28.86 7.64
CA LEU A 206 0.28 -28.43 8.62
C LEU A 206 -0.12 -27.11 9.29
N PHE A 207 0.45 -26.86 10.48
CA PHE A 207 0.38 -25.56 11.12
C PHE A 207 1.49 -24.64 10.59
N TYR A 208 1.16 -23.37 10.42
CA TYR A 208 2.13 -22.34 10.08
C TYR A 208 1.84 -21.05 10.83
N PRO A 209 2.88 -20.27 11.21
CA PRO A 209 2.66 -18.99 11.85
C PRO A 209 2.06 -17.99 10.88
N ARG A 210 1.01 -17.30 11.30
CA ARG A 210 0.31 -16.27 10.54
C ARG A 210 0.18 -15.00 11.36
N LEU A 211 0.49 -13.86 10.74
CA LEU A 211 0.15 -12.55 11.25
C LEU A 211 -1.16 -12.09 10.61
N GLU A 212 -2.16 -11.85 11.44
CA GLU A 212 -3.43 -11.29 11.00
C GLU A 212 -3.38 -9.77 11.17
N ILE A 213 -3.63 -9.05 10.07
CA ILE A 213 -3.63 -7.59 10.03
C ILE A 213 -5.05 -7.15 9.77
N ILE A 214 -5.64 -6.46 10.74
CA ILE A 214 -7.00 -5.94 10.67
C ILE A 214 -6.90 -4.47 10.25
N LEU A 215 -7.63 -4.10 9.21
CA LEU A 215 -7.79 -2.71 8.80
C LEU A 215 -8.54 -1.96 9.90
N PRO A 216 -8.14 -0.72 10.22
CA PRO A 216 -8.83 0.11 11.19
C PRO A 216 -10.25 0.46 10.76
#